data_86ceb36a530ef30b21fb05fee8f0cddf
#
_entry.id   86ceb36a530ef30b21fb05fee8f0cddf
#
_cell.length_a   1.000
_cell.length_b   1.000
_cell.length_c   1.000
_cell.angle_alpha   90.00
_cell.angle_beta   90.00
_cell.angle_gamma   90.00
#
_symmetry.space_group_name_H-M   'P 1'
#
loop_
_entity.id
_entity.type
_entity.pdbx_description
1 polymer ?
#
loop_
_entity_poly.entity_id
_entity_poly.type
_entity_poly.pdbx_seq_one_letter_code
_entity_poly.pdbx_strand_id
1 'polypeptide(L)'
;MGRHVSGNCPELDRLVDDACAEMGREIAALCIPRLAGVVLGGGYGRGEGGVKEKLEARVGVGETIDKFHSPIPTQNSNSELQLKTPTPTLSNDLDFFAITEDGVPEQETIAAIGEALKPVSEKWTTKLGVDVDFAVKIPWRLKHDEERIMVQELVRGYFDVAGKKGEELFSGIAKIDAAKLPWMEAARLMMNRGMGLLFAMTESKKSWSSELELEKGTVPLSNSNSKLELVRNRDFVNRNINKCILGVGDAFLVSRGLYNWRVEERAAALAAQGDNGLYARAVEWKFRPTEEPVCDLETARETWLDGYMEVIAAVGNDDYSRTFRNAARWLVRRRSIGEIRTFALNPVVRILESVKRHIRDRAAPDDSLMRDWEIFN
;
A
#
# COMPACT_ATOMS: atom_id res chain seq x y z
N MET A 1 17.00 -6.26 11.73
CA MET A 1 16.24 -6.09 10.50
C MET A 1 17.05 -6.59 9.35
N GLY A 2 16.43 -7.25 8.34
CA GLY A 2 17.06 -7.54 7.06
C GLY A 2 17.33 -6.25 6.29
N ARG A 3 17.98 -6.37 5.13
CA ARG A 3 18.25 -5.23 4.26
C ARG A 3 16.99 -4.67 3.61
N HIS A 4 16.10 -5.56 3.19
CA HIS A 4 14.86 -5.24 2.48
C HIS A 4 13.60 -5.74 3.19
N VAL A 5 13.70 -6.87 3.89
CA VAL A 5 12.55 -7.51 4.54
C VAL A 5 12.62 -7.39 6.06
N SER A 6 11.45 -7.40 6.69
CA SER A 6 11.34 -7.46 8.14
C SER A 6 11.80 -8.83 8.65
N GLY A 7 12.63 -8.82 9.68
CA GLY A 7 13.22 -10.04 10.21
C GLY A 7 14.49 -10.45 9.45
N ASN A 8 15.02 -11.62 9.82
CA ASN A 8 16.25 -12.15 9.23
C ASN A 8 15.88 -13.20 8.17
N CYS A 9 15.69 -12.77 6.93
CA CYS A 9 15.45 -13.64 5.78
C CYS A 9 16.43 -13.32 4.64
N PRO A 10 17.70 -13.80 4.74
CA PRO A 10 18.75 -13.47 3.77
C PRO A 10 18.44 -13.92 2.33
N GLU A 11 17.59 -14.93 2.17
CA GLU A 11 17.17 -15.43 0.85
C GLU A 11 16.29 -14.42 0.13
N LEU A 12 15.33 -13.82 0.83
CA LEU A 12 14.48 -12.77 0.27
C LEU A 12 15.23 -11.46 0.08
N ASP A 13 16.15 -11.11 0.99
CA ASP A 13 17.01 -9.94 0.78
C ASP A 13 17.83 -10.09 -0.50
N ARG A 14 18.42 -11.29 -0.74
CA ARG A 14 19.13 -11.60 -2.00
C ARG A 14 18.20 -11.57 -3.22
N LEU A 15 17.00 -12.13 -3.10
CA LEU A 15 16.02 -12.09 -4.19
C LEU A 15 15.71 -10.66 -4.62
N VAL A 16 15.52 -9.74 -3.66
CA VAL A 16 15.26 -8.32 -3.95
C VAL A 16 16.51 -7.64 -4.52
N ASP A 17 17.70 -7.92 -3.98
CA ASP A 17 18.98 -7.41 -4.51
C ASP A 17 19.19 -7.83 -5.97
N ASP A 18 19.03 -9.12 -6.27
CA ASP A 18 19.21 -9.67 -7.62
C ASP A 18 18.17 -9.10 -8.60
N ALA A 19 16.91 -8.99 -8.15
CA ALA A 19 15.84 -8.38 -8.93
C ALA A 19 16.14 -6.90 -9.25
N CYS A 20 16.55 -6.12 -8.26
CA CYS A 20 16.95 -4.71 -8.47
C CYS A 20 18.13 -4.58 -9.41
N ALA A 21 19.14 -5.44 -9.29
CA ALA A 21 20.32 -5.41 -10.17
C ALA A 21 19.97 -5.78 -11.62
N GLU A 22 19.09 -6.76 -11.84
CA GLU A 22 18.64 -7.15 -13.18
C GLU A 22 17.71 -6.09 -13.79
N MET A 23 16.70 -5.59 -13.05
CA MET A 23 15.87 -4.46 -13.47
C MET A 23 16.69 -3.22 -13.80
N GLY A 24 17.70 -2.91 -12.99
CA GLY A 24 18.59 -1.78 -13.23
C GLY A 24 19.31 -1.88 -14.58
N ARG A 25 19.78 -3.06 -14.96
CA ARG A 25 20.40 -3.30 -16.29
C ARG A 25 19.38 -3.15 -17.42
N GLU A 26 18.17 -3.66 -17.24
CA GLU A 26 17.10 -3.54 -18.24
C GLU A 26 16.71 -2.08 -18.46
N ILE A 27 16.47 -1.33 -17.36
CA ILE A 27 16.12 0.09 -17.43
C ILE A 27 17.23 0.92 -18.09
N ALA A 28 18.49 0.65 -17.74
CA ALA A 28 19.63 1.33 -18.35
C ALA A 28 19.71 1.07 -19.87
N ALA A 29 19.40 -0.15 -20.33
CA ALA A 29 19.39 -0.52 -21.75
C ALA A 29 18.26 0.16 -22.54
N LEU A 30 17.15 0.58 -21.88
CA LEU A 30 16.07 1.31 -22.53
C LEU A 30 16.43 2.76 -22.92
N CYS A 31 17.52 3.30 -22.37
CA CYS A 31 17.97 4.67 -22.64
C CYS A 31 16.83 5.71 -22.57
N ILE A 32 15.99 5.62 -21.53
CA ILE A 32 14.77 6.44 -21.39
C ILE A 32 15.15 7.92 -21.28
N PRO A 33 14.71 8.77 -22.23
CA PRO A 33 15.03 10.20 -22.20
C PRO A 33 14.49 10.87 -20.92
N ARG A 34 15.26 11.78 -20.34
CA ARG A 34 14.88 12.58 -19.16
C ARG A 34 14.75 11.78 -17.86
N LEU A 35 15.07 10.50 -17.83
CA LEU A 35 15.16 9.70 -16.63
C LEU A 35 16.53 9.93 -15.97
N ALA A 36 16.56 10.54 -14.78
CA ALA A 36 17.80 10.75 -14.01
C ALA A 36 18.22 9.50 -13.24
N GLY A 37 17.28 8.79 -12.65
CA GLY A 37 17.56 7.56 -11.93
C GLY A 37 16.31 6.88 -11.39
N VAL A 38 16.49 5.65 -10.91
CA VAL A 38 15.44 4.83 -10.30
C VAL A 38 15.92 4.30 -8.96
N VAL A 39 15.07 4.38 -7.95
CA VAL A 39 15.31 3.82 -6.62
C VAL A 39 14.13 2.93 -6.19
N LEU A 40 14.40 1.86 -5.45
CA LEU A 40 13.40 1.11 -4.71
C LEU A 40 13.12 1.87 -3.41
N GLY A 41 11.87 2.22 -3.16
CA GLY A 41 11.39 2.87 -1.94
C GLY A 41 10.41 1.97 -1.18
N GLY A 42 9.38 2.58 -0.60
CA GLY A 42 8.34 1.87 0.12
C GLY A 42 8.86 1.05 1.29
N GLY A 43 8.17 -0.03 1.62
CA GLY A 43 8.55 -0.93 2.70
C GLY A 43 9.90 -1.61 2.46
N TYR A 44 10.13 -2.11 1.25
CA TYR A 44 11.38 -2.81 0.90
C TYR A 44 12.60 -1.88 0.85
N GLY A 45 12.43 -0.63 0.44
CA GLY A 45 13.50 0.37 0.49
C GLY A 45 13.95 0.72 1.91
N ARG A 46 13.06 0.54 2.91
CA ARG A 46 13.34 0.83 4.33
C ARG A 46 13.70 -0.41 5.17
N GLY A 47 13.74 -1.61 4.58
CA GLY A 47 13.92 -2.86 5.33
C GLY A 47 12.67 -3.30 6.11
N GLU A 48 11.50 -2.81 5.74
CA GLU A 48 10.18 -3.11 6.33
C GLU A 48 9.30 -3.96 5.39
N GLY A 49 9.88 -4.61 4.39
CA GLY A 49 9.16 -5.48 3.44
C GLY A 49 8.55 -6.68 4.16
N GLY A 50 7.33 -7.04 3.78
CA GLY A 50 6.62 -8.17 4.37
C GLY A 50 7.05 -9.51 3.76
N VAL A 51 6.91 -10.56 4.55
CA VAL A 51 7.23 -11.95 4.18
C VAL A 51 5.99 -12.83 4.36
N LYS A 52 5.64 -13.59 3.34
CA LYS A 52 4.56 -14.58 3.38
C LYS A 52 5.11 -15.99 3.22
N GLU A 53 4.63 -16.93 4.00
CA GLU A 53 4.94 -18.34 3.83
C GLU A 53 3.99 -18.94 2.79
N LYS A 54 4.53 -19.45 1.68
CA LYS A 54 3.75 -20.15 0.67
C LYS A 54 3.72 -21.64 1.02
N LEU A 55 2.57 -22.11 1.46
CA LEU A 55 2.29 -23.53 1.52
C LEU A 55 2.08 -24.03 0.08
N GLU A 56 3.03 -24.77 -0.48
CA GLU A 56 2.81 -25.51 -1.72
C GLU A 56 1.81 -26.65 -1.46
N ALA A 57 0.54 -26.41 -1.73
CA ALA A 57 -0.43 -27.49 -1.83
C ALA A 57 -0.05 -28.34 -3.05
N ARG A 58 0.49 -29.54 -2.84
CA ARG A 58 0.53 -30.54 -3.89
C ARG A 58 -0.92 -30.86 -4.26
N VAL A 59 -1.37 -30.34 -5.40
CA VAL A 59 -2.47 -30.96 -6.12
C VAL A 59 -1.95 -32.32 -6.57
N GLY A 60 -2.32 -33.35 -5.86
CA GLY A 60 -2.15 -34.73 -6.35
C GLY A 60 -2.90 -34.80 -7.68
N VAL A 61 -2.16 -35.00 -8.76
CA VAL A 61 -2.73 -35.37 -10.05
C VAL A 61 -3.48 -36.65 -9.78
N GLY A 62 -4.82 -36.56 -9.72
CA GLY A 62 -5.69 -37.70 -9.58
C GLY A 62 -5.52 -38.60 -10.81
N GLU A 63 -4.93 -39.76 -10.61
CA GLU A 63 -5.04 -40.86 -11.56
C GLU A 63 -6.52 -41.17 -11.77
N THR A 64 -6.91 -41.21 -13.02
CA THR A 64 -8.18 -41.67 -13.53
C THR A 64 -8.53 -43.01 -12.90
N ILE A 65 -9.63 -43.03 -12.16
CA ILE A 65 -10.21 -44.28 -11.66
C ILE A 65 -10.91 -44.97 -12.84
N ASP A 66 -10.24 -45.91 -13.45
CA ASP A 66 -10.89 -46.95 -14.24
C ASP A 66 -11.26 -48.14 -13.33
N LYS A 67 -12.51 -48.52 -13.42
CA LYS A 67 -13.18 -49.60 -12.67
C LYS A 67 -12.52 -50.94 -12.95
N PHE A 68 -12.30 -51.80 -11.94
CA PHE A 68 -12.82 -53.17 -11.83
C PHE A 68 -12.09 -54.01 -10.75
N HIS A 69 -12.86 -54.51 -9.79
CA HIS A 69 -12.78 -55.72 -8.97
C HIS A 69 -11.46 -56.22 -8.36
N SER A 70 -11.40 -56.09 -7.01
CA SER A 70 -10.97 -57.08 -5.96
C SER A 70 -9.61 -57.81 -6.09
N PRO A 71 -9.00 -58.31 -4.97
CA PRO A 71 -9.21 -58.09 -3.53
C PRO A 71 -7.94 -57.59 -2.79
N ILE A 72 -8.12 -57.20 -1.54
CA ILE A 72 -7.15 -56.70 -0.57
C ILE A 72 -5.83 -57.50 -0.54
N PRO A 73 -4.67 -56.82 -0.54
CA PRO A 73 -3.60 -57.10 0.38
C PRO A 73 -3.23 -55.91 1.25
N THR A 74 -3.33 -56.14 2.55
CA THR A 74 -2.65 -55.36 3.59
C THR A 74 -1.17 -55.22 3.27
N GLN A 75 -0.73 -54.02 2.88
CA GLN A 75 0.66 -53.64 3.01
C GLN A 75 0.76 -52.19 3.47
N ASN A 76 1.38 -52.04 4.64
CA ASN A 76 1.88 -50.80 5.20
C ASN A 76 2.68 -50.02 4.16
N SER A 77 2.12 -48.94 3.63
CA SER A 77 2.89 -47.90 3.00
C SER A 77 2.81 -46.66 3.90
N ASN A 78 3.75 -46.56 4.83
CA ASN A 78 4.13 -45.31 5.43
C ASN A 78 4.66 -44.40 4.30
N SER A 79 3.77 -43.79 3.54
CA SER A 79 4.10 -42.58 2.79
C SER A 79 4.20 -41.47 3.79
N GLU A 80 5.41 -41.27 4.37
CA GLU A 80 5.77 -40.05 5.03
C GLU A 80 5.42 -38.90 4.10
N LEU A 81 4.34 -38.17 4.43
CA LEU A 81 4.08 -36.84 3.93
C LEU A 81 5.27 -36.00 4.37
N GLN A 82 6.32 -35.93 3.57
CA GLN A 82 7.35 -34.92 3.74
C GLN A 82 6.69 -33.57 3.54
N LEU A 83 6.26 -32.97 4.63
CA LEU A 83 5.92 -31.54 4.69
C LEU A 83 7.17 -30.80 4.24
N LYS A 84 7.20 -30.36 2.98
CA LYS A 84 8.23 -29.44 2.53
C LYS A 84 8.14 -28.19 3.40
N THR A 85 9.28 -27.75 3.90
CA THR A 85 9.41 -26.48 4.62
C THR A 85 8.78 -25.38 3.74
N PRO A 86 7.86 -24.54 4.29
CA PRO A 86 7.25 -23.47 3.54
C PRO A 86 8.33 -22.55 2.97
N THR A 87 8.25 -22.26 1.68
CA THR A 87 9.20 -21.34 1.05
C THR A 87 8.75 -19.90 1.30
N PRO A 88 9.59 -19.04 1.90
CA PRO A 88 9.24 -17.65 2.10
C PRO A 88 9.13 -16.92 0.76
N THR A 89 8.11 -16.05 0.63
CA THR A 89 7.87 -15.21 -0.55
C THR A 89 7.64 -13.79 -0.13
N LEU A 90 7.79 -12.85 -1.08
CA LEU A 90 7.42 -11.46 -0.87
C LEU A 90 5.91 -11.35 -0.67
N SER A 91 5.45 -10.42 0.16
CA SER A 91 4.03 -10.26 0.46
C SER A 91 3.45 -8.90 0.10
N ASN A 92 4.29 -7.89 -0.05
CA ASN A 92 3.90 -6.52 -0.39
C ASN A 92 4.38 -6.14 -1.78
N ASP A 93 3.81 -5.08 -2.32
CA ASP A 93 4.19 -4.50 -3.59
C ASP A 93 5.60 -3.90 -3.51
N LEU A 94 6.36 -3.94 -4.61
CA LEU A 94 7.65 -3.27 -4.73
C LEU A 94 7.44 -1.89 -5.37
N ASP A 95 7.62 -0.85 -4.57
CA ASP A 95 7.43 0.54 -5.00
C ASP A 95 8.76 1.13 -5.52
N PHE A 96 8.87 1.30 -6.82
CA PHE A 96 10.00 1.98 -7.44
C PHE A 96 9.65 3.45 -7.74
N PHE A 97 10.62 4.32 -7.55
CA PHE A 97 10.51 5.74 -7.86
C PHE A 97 11.47 6.09 -8.98
N ALA A 98 10.90 6.41 -10.15
CA ALA A 98 11.62 6.90 -11.31
C ALA A 98 11.72 8.43 -11.21
N ILE A 99 12.93 8.95 -11.00
CA ILE A 99 13.18 10.37 -10.81
C ILE A 99 13.61 10.97 -12.15
N THR A 100 12.97 12.07 -12.56
CA THR A 100 13.30 12.77 -13.79
C THR A 100 14.51 13.70 -13.64
N GLU A 101 15.04 14.17 -14.76
CA GLU A 101 15.92 15.34 -14.76
C GLU A 101 15.14 16.60 -14.32
N ASP A 102 15.86 17.62 -13.86
CA ASP A 102 15.29 18.92 -13.52
C ASP A 102 14.86 19.69 -14.78
N GLY A 103 13.84 20.58 -14.63
CA GLY A 103 13.41 21.51 -15.66
C GLY A 103 12.68 20.89 -16.86
N VAL A 104 12.21 19.64 -16.73
CA VAL A 104 11.48 18.94 -17.81
C VAL A 104 9.99 19.31 -17.85
N PRO A 105 9.33 19.25 -19.02
CA PRO A 105 7.87 19.35 -19.15
C PRO A 105 7.20 18.22 -18.37
N GLU A 106 6.32 18.55 -17.43
CA GLU A 106 5.88 17.63 -16.41
C GLU A 106 5.02 16.47 -16.95
N GLN A 107 3.86 16.78 -17.52
CA GLN A 107 2.88 15.75 -17.91
C GLN A 107 3.40 14.82 -18.99
N GLU A 108 4.04 15.39 -20.02
CA GLU A 108 4.58 14.62 -21.15
C GLU A 108 5.70 13.69 -20.70
N THR A 109 6.59 14.18 -19.82
CA THR A 109 7.71 13.38 -19.31
C THR A 109 7.25 12.26 -18.38
N ILE A 110 6.28 12.53 -17.50
CA ILE A 110 5.70 11.50 -16.62
C ILE A 110 5.06 10.38 -17.46
N ALA A 111 4.25 10.76 -18.45
CA ALA A 111 3.58 9.79 -19.33
C ALA A 111 4.59 8.95 -20.13
N ALA A 112 5.57 9.61 -20.75
CA ALA A 112 6.58 8.92 -21.57
C ALA A 112 7.45 7.93 -20.76
N ILE A 113 7.91 8.34 -19.58
CA ILE A 113 8.68 7.44 -18.70
C ILE A 113 7.80 6.30 -18.17
N GLY A 114 6.56 6.59 -17.78
CA GLY A 114 5.60 5.57 -17.31
C GLY A 114 5.35 4.50 -18.37
N GLU A 115 5.08 4.90 -19.61
CA GLU A 115 4.89 3.96 -20.73
C GLU A 115 6.15 3.15 -21.04
N ALA A 116 7.34 3.77 -20.98
CA ALA A 116 8.59 3.05 -21.20
C ALA A 116 8.91 2.01 -20.11
N LEU A 117 8.51 2.27 -18.86
CA LEU A 117 8.72 1.36 -17.71
C LEU A 117 7.64 0.28 -17.58
N LYS A 118 6.48 0.45 -18.20
CA LYS A 118 5.35 -0.49 -18.10
C LYS A 118 5.72 -1.94 -18.45
N PRO A 119 6.43 -2.24 -19.55
CA PRO A 119 6.83 -3.62 -19.85
C PRO A 119 7.75 -4.24 -18.79
N VAL A 120 8.60 -3.41 -18.14
CA VAL A 120 9.46 -3.85 -17.04
C VAL A 120 8.61 -4.21 -15.82
N SER A 121 7.66 -3.34 -15.46
CA SER A 121 6.70 -3.58 -14.38
C SER A 121 5.94 -4.89 -14.58
N GLU A 122 5.30 -5.10 -15.72
CA GLU A 122 4.50 -6.30 -16.04
C GLU A 122 5.34 -7.59 -16.00
N LYS A 123 6.55 -7.56 -16.58
CA LYS A 123 7.49 -8.67 -16.54
C LYS A 123 7.85 -9.06 -15.11
N TRP A 124 8.22 -8.06 -14.31
CA TRP A 124 8.72 -8.33 -12.95
C TRP A 124 7.60 -8.66 -11.96
N THR A 125 6.40 -8.09 -12.13
CA THR A 125 5.19 -8.52 -11.41
C THR A 125 4.95 -10.02 -11.64
N THR A 126 5.02 -10.48 -12.88
CA THR A 126 4.87 -11.90 -13.20
C THR A 126 5.99 -12.76 -12.59
N LYS A 127 7.25 -12.30 -12.64
CA LYS A 127 8.42 -13.05 -12.15
C LYS A 127 8.45 -13.17 -10.63
N LEU A 128 8.08 -12.12 -9.91
CA LEU A 128 8.14 -12.04 -8.44
C LEU A 128 6.84 -12.47 -7.76
N GLY A 129 5.72 -12.46 -8.48
CA GLY A 129 4.40 -12.81 -7.94
C GLY A 129 3.82 -11.75 -6.97
N VAL A 130 4.38 -10.54 -6.96
CA VAL A 130 3.88 -9.34 -6.28
C VAL A 130 3.92 -8.17 -7.25
N ASP A 131 3.06 -7.17 -7.03
CA ASP A 131 3.02 -6.00 -7.90
C ASP A 131 4.35 -5.21 -7.86
N VAL A 132 4.81 -4.79 -9.04
CA VAL A 132 6.01 -3.99 -9.22
C VAL A 132 5.60 -2.68 -9.87
N ASP A 133 5.57 -1.61 -9.08
CA ASP A 133 5.05 -0.32 -9.50
C ASP A 133 6.15 0.72 -9.66
N PHE A 134 6.08 1.51 -10.75
CA PHE A 134 6.97 2.64 -11.00
C PHE A 134 6.22 3.97 -10.88
N ALA A 135 6.47 4.71 -9.80
CA ALA A 135 5.95 6.05 -9.63
C ALA A 135 6.95 7.10 -10.16
N VAL A 136 6.60 7.79 -11.24
CA VAL A 136 7.45 8.84 -11.80
C VAL A 136 7.36 10.10 -10.93
N LYS A 137 8.50 10.63 -10.49
CA LYS A 137 8.61 11.81 -9.62
C LYS A 137 9.53 12.86 -10.24
N ILE A 138 9.14 14.12 -10.07
CA ILE A 138 9.88 15.28 -10.54
C ILE A 138 10.61 15.91 -9.34
N PRO A 139 11.92 16.20 -9.42
CA PRO A 139 12.71 16.68 -8.29
C PRO A 139 12.14 17.92 -7.61
N TRP A 140 11.72 18.94 -8.39
CA TRP A 140 11.15 20.16 -7.81
C TRP A 140 9.85 19.92 -7.04
N ARG A 141 9.04 18.92 -7.46
CA ARG A 141 7.82 18.52 -6.71
C ARG A 141 8.18 17.83 -5.41
N LEU A 142 9.15 16.91 -5.42
CA LEU A 142 9.61 16.27 -4.20
C LEU A 142 10.11 17.31 -3.21
N LYS A 143 10.88 18.29 -3.68
CA LYS A 143 11.35 19.40 -2.82
C LYS A 143 10.20 20.28 -2.31
N HIS A 144 9.22 20.57 -3.17
CA HIS A 144 8.04 21.35 -2.75
C HIS A 144 7.20 20.62 -1.70
N ASP A 145 7.11 19.31 -1.83
CA ASP A 145 6.34 18.40 -0.99
C ASP A 145 7.21 17.75 0.10
N GLU A 146 8.36 18.35 0.45
CA GLU A 146 9.32 17.77 1.40
C GLU A 146 8.73 17.52 2.81
N GLU A 147 7.67 18.24 3.20
CA GLU A 147 6.94 18.00 4.45
C GLU A 147 6.00 16.78 4.39
N ARG A 148 5.84 16.10 3.24
CA ARG A 148 4.98 14.92 3.13
C ARG A 148 5.69 13.67 3.70
N ILE A 149 4.93 12.85 4.42
CA ILE A 149 5.41 11.57 4.97
C ILE A 149 6.05 10.72 3.86
N MET A 150 5.37 10.58 2.70
CA MET A 150 5.88 9.77 1.59
C MET A 150 7.27 10.24 1.12
N VAL A 151 7.49 11.55 0.97
CA VAL A 151 8.77 12.10 0.57
C VAL A 151 9.82 11.88 1.66
N GLN A 152 9.45 12.13 2.90
CA GLN A 152 10.35 11.95 4.04
C GLN A 152 10.73 10.49 4.28
N GLU A 153 9.82 9.55 4.08
CA GLU A 153 10.11 8.13 4.12
C GLU A 153 11.04 7.71 2.96
N LEU A 154 10.78 8.22 1.75
CA LEU A 154 11.62 7.94 0.57
C LEU A 154 13.07 8.39 0.78
N VAL A 155 13.31 9.63 1.23
CA VAL A 155 14.68 10.15 1.42
C VAL A 155 15.43 9.52 2.61
N ARG A 156 14.74 8.76 3.46
CA ARG A 156 15.34 8.05 4.60
C ARG A 156 15.61 6.58 4.33
N GLY A 157 14.85 5.99 3.39
CA GLY A 157 14.96 4.57 3.12
C GLY A 157 14.70 4.27 1.64
N TYR A 158 15.78 4.12 0.88
CA TYR A 158 15.75 3.74 -0.52
C TYR A 158 16.93 2.83 -0.85
N PHE A 159 16.83 2.18 -1.99
CA PHE A 159 17.91 1.40 -2.58
C PHE A 159 18.10 1.79 -4.05
N ASP A 160 19.33 2.08 -4.44
CA ASP A 160 19.66 2.50 -5.83
C ASP A 160 19.47 1.35 -6.82
N VAL A 161 18.78 1.61 -7.92
CA VAL A 161 18.48 0.61 -8.95
C VAL A 161 19.15 0.96 -10.29
N ALA A 162 18.93 2.17 -10.79
CA ALA A 162 19.49 2.59 -12.08
C ALA A 162 19.79 4.10 -12.10
N GLY A 163 20.75 4.50 -12.91
CA GLY A 163 21.10 5.91 -13.12
C GLY A 163 21.82 6.56 -11.96
N LYS A 164 21.51 7.82 -11.66
CA LYS A 164 22.08 8.58 -10.55
C LYS A 164 21.75 7.96 -9.21
N LYS A 165 22.68 8.11 -8.24
CA LYS A 165 22.47 7.63 -6.87
C LYS A 165 21.43 8.46 -6.13
N GLY A 166 20.68 7.83 -5.21
CA GLY A 166 19.67 8.51 -4.42
C GLY A 166 20.22 9.68 -3.59
N GLU A 167 21.49 9.62 -3.14
CA GLU A 167 22.14 10.75 -2.48
C GLU A 167 22.19 11.99 -3.38
N GLU A 168 22.45 11.82 -4.68
CA GLU A 168 22.44 12.91 -5.66
C GLU A 168 21.00 13.33 -5.99
N LEU A 169 20.10 12.35 -6.24
CA LEU A 169 18.70 12.59 -6.59
C LEU A 169 17.93 13.36 -5.51
N PHE A 170 18.24 13.14 -4.24
CA PHE A 170 17.55 13.73 -3.10
C PHE A 170 18.36 14.80 -2.34
N SER A 171 19.50 15.22 -2.87
CA SER A 171 20.42 16.15 -2.19
C SER A 171 19.77 17.50 -1.82
N GLY A 172 18.75 17.92 -2.56
CA GLY A 172 18.05 19.17 -2.31
C GLY A 172 16.86 19.07 -1.33
N ILE A 173 16.57 17.89 -0.77
CA ILE A 173 15.41 17.64 0.09
C ILE A 173 15.84 17.56 1.55
N ALA A 174 15.31 18.45 2.40
CA ALA A 174 15.63 18.45 3.81
C ALA A 174 14.96 17.27 4.54
N LYS A 175 15.74 16.61 5.43
CA LYS A 175 15.16 15.61 6.36
C LYS A 175 14.58 16.34 7.56
N ILE A 176 13.27 16.40 7.67
CA ILE A 176 12.57 17.09 8.75
C ILE A 176 12.41 16.18 9.98
N ASP A 177 12.30 16.80 11.14
CA ASP A 177 11.93 16.11 12.36
C ASP A 177 10.47 15.60 12.25
N ALA A 178 10.23 14.34 12.62
CA ALA A 178 8.91 13.73 12.56
C ALA A 178 7.86 14.46 13.41
N ALA A 179 8.30 15.04 14.54
CA ALA A 179 7.43 15.86 15.40
C ALA A 179 6.96 17.17 14.74
N LYS A 180 7.60 17.57 13.63
CA LYS A 180 7.25 18.78 12.86
C LYS A 180 6.42 18.51 11.62
N LEU A 181 5.97 17.26 11.44
CA LEU A 181 5.05 16.93 10.36
C LEU A 181 3.77 17.77 10.49
N PRO A 182 3.31 18.37 9.39
CA PRO A 182 2.09 19.14 9.44
C PRO A 182 0.88 18.24 9.69
N TRP A 183 -0.08 18.70 10.48
CA TRP A 183 -1.33 17.96 10.75
C TRP A 183 -2.06 17.55 9.47
N MET A 184 -1.84 18.25 8.37
CA MET A 184 -2.36 17.90 7.04
C MET A 184 -1.98 16.49 6.62
N GLU A 185 -0.82 15.99 7.03
CA GLU A 185 -0.43 14.62 6.74
C GLU A 185 -1.28 13.62 7.53
N ALA A 186 -1.68 13.95 8.76
CA ALA A 186 -2.67 13.16 9.50
C ALA A 186 -4.02 13.11 8.76
N ALA A 187 -4.52 14.27 8.32
CA ALA A 187 -5.77 14.35 7.57
C ALA A 187 -5.70 13.57 6.23
N ARG A 188 -4.56 13.63 5.54
CA ARG A 188 -4.33 12.88 4.29
C ARG A 188 -4.28 11.39 4.53
N LEU A 189 -3.61 10.93 5.59
CA LEU A 189 -3.62 9.52 5.99
C LEU A 189 -5.05 9.05 6.26
N MET A 190 -5.81 9.80 7.07
CA MET A 190 -7.21 9.47 7.36
C MET A 190 -8.04 9.39 6.07
N MET A 191 -7.90 10.36 5.16
CA MET A 191 -8.62 10.39 3.90
C MET A 191 -8.31 9.16 3.04
N ASN A 192 -7.04 8.86 2.80
CA ASN A 192 -6.63 7.74 1.94
C ASN A 192 -7.00 6.38 2.55
N ARG A 193 -6.87 6.24 3.87
CA ARG A 193 -7.24 5.00 4.56
C ARG A 193 -8.75 4.83 4.67
N GLY A 194 -9.49 5.91 4.82
CA GLY A 194 -10.95 5.91 4.74
C GLY A 194 -11.47 5.51 3.35
N MET A 195 -10.85 6.00 2.27
CA MET A 195 -11.19 5.54 0.91
C MET A 195 -10.90 4.04 0.72
N GLY A 196 -9.73 3.56 1.15
CA GLY A 196 -9.41 2.13 1.13
C GLY A 196 -10.42 1.29 1.90
N LEU A 197 -10.86 1.78 3.07
CA LEU A 197 -11.91 1.12 3.86
C LEU A 197 -13.26 1.10 3.15
N LEU A 198 -13.67 2.19 2.49
CA LEU A 198 -14.89 2.23 1.68
C LEU A 198 -14.87 1.22 0.54
N PHE A 199 -13.72 1.09 -0.14
CA PHE A 199 -13.55 0.05 -1.17
C PHE A 199 -13.66 -1.35 -0.56
N ALA A 200 -13.02 -1.61 0.58
CA ALA A 200 -13.12 -2.90 1.28
C ALA A 200 -14.58 -3.22 1.68
N MET A 201 -15.32 -2.23 2.21
CA MET A 201 -16.75 -2.37 2.55
C MET A 201 -17.60 -2.70 1.32
N THR A 202 -17.29 -2.10 0.17
CA THR A 202 -18.00 -2.34 -1.09
C THR A 202 -17.73 -3.74 -1.63
N GLU A 203 -16.46 -4.16 -1.65
CA GLU A 203 -16.07 -5.49 -2.12
C GLU A 203 -16.56 -6.62 -1.19
N SER A 204 -16.52 -6.40 0.12
CA SER A 204 -17.08 -7.36 1.08
C SER A 204 -18.56 -7.63 0.86
N LYS A 205 -19.36 -6.61 0.53
CA LYS A 205 -20.78 -6.79 0.19
C LYS A 205 -20.99 -7.61 -1.08
N LYS A 206 -20.15 -7.40 -2.12
CA LYS A 206 -20.21 -8.17 -3.37
C LYS A 206 -19.81 -9.63 -3.15
N SER A 207 -18.72 -9.87 -2.41
CA SER A 207 -18.28 -11.23 -2.07
C SER A 207 -19.35 -12.01 -1.31
N TRP A 208 -19.98 -11.39 -0.31
CA TRP A 208 -21.08 -12.01 0.44
C TRP A 208 -22.26 -12.39 -0.45
N SER A 209 -22.64 -11.51 -1.38
CA SER A 209 -23.71 -11.82 -2.33
C SER A 209 -23.35 -12.99 -3.24
N SER A 210 -22.13 -13.06 -3.72
CA SER A 210 -21.62 -14.15 -4.58
C SER A 210 -21.49 -15.47 -3.82
N GLU A 211 -21.04 -15.46 -2.56
CA GLU A 211 -21.00 -16.66 -1.71
C GLU A 211 -22.42 -17.23 -1.47
N LEU A 212 -23.39 -16.34 -1.22
CA LEU A 212 -24.78 -16.74 -1.01
C LEU A 212 -25.43 -17.34 -2.29
N GLU A 213 -25.04 -16.86 -3.47
CA GLU A 213 -25.47 -17.43 -4.76
C GLU A 213 -24.81 -18.79 -5.03
N LEU A 214 -23.55 -18.97 -4.64
CA LEU A 214 -22.84 -20.25 -4.70
C LEU A 214 -23.47 -21.30 -3.76
N GLU A 215 -23.81 -20.93 -2.52
CA GLU A 215 -24.49 -21.80 -1.56
C GLU A 215 -25.89 -22.20 -2.01
N LYS A 216 -26.59 -21.31 -2.73
CA LYS A 216 -27.92 -21.60 -3.31
C LYS A 216 -27.84 -22.46 -4.58
N GLY A 217 -26.65 -22.80 -5.07
CA GLY A 217 -26.43 -23.60 -6.26
C GLY A 217 -26.85 -22.93 -7.58
N THR A 218 -27.04 -21.60 -7.55
CA THR A 218 -27.42 -20.81 -8.72
C THR A 218 -26.26 -20.55 -9.69
N VAL A 219 -25.01 -20.72 -9.22
CA VAL A 219 -23.79 -20.61 -10.03
C VAL A 219 -23.08 -21.97 -10.05
N PRO A 220 -22.69 -22.51 -11.21
CA PRO A 220 -21.97 -23.80 -11.30
C PRO A 220 -20.59 -23.68 -10.62
N LEU A 221 -20.29 -24.60 -9.71
CA LEU A 221 -18.98 -24.76 -9.03
C LEU A 221 -17.78 -24.99 -9.96
N SER A 222 -18.01 -25.18 -11.26
CA SER A 222 -16.99 -25.50 -12.27
C SER A 222 -16.15 -24.30 -12.71
N ASN A 223 -16.46 -23.09 -12.24
CA ASN A 223 -15.73 -21.90 -12.67
C ASN A 223 -14.54 -21.62 -11.72
N SER A 224 -13.36 -22.15 -12.05
CA SER A 224 -12.12 -21.92 -11.32
C SER A 224 -11.80 -20.40 -11.17
N ASN A 225 -12.28 -19.57 -12.10
CA ASN A 225 -12.13 -18.13 -12.07
C ASN A 225 -12.91 -17.48 -10.91
N SER A 226 -14.12 -17.95 -10.60
CA SER A 226 -14.93 -17.39 -9.50
C SER A 226 -14.29 -17.61 -8.13
N LYS A 227 -13.67 -18.79 -7.92
CA LYS A 227 -12.96 -19.10 -6.68
C LYS A 227 -11.68 -18.25 -6.52
N LEU A 228 -10.96 -18.02 -7.61
CA LEU A 228 -9.77 -17.17 -7.62
C LEU A 228 -10.12 -15.71 -7.37
N GLU A 229 -11.25 -15.23 -7.89
CA GLU A 229 -11.75 -13.87 -7.67
C GLU A 229 -12.16 -13.65 -6.22
N LEU A 230 -12.85 -14.58 -5.59
CA LEU A 230 -13.20 -14.52 -4.16
C LEU A 230 -11.96 -14.45 -3.27
N VAL A 231 -10.91 -15.22 -3.57
CA VAL A 231 -9.65 -15.18 -2.82
C VAL A 231 -8.96 -13.81 -2.97
N ARG A 232 -8.93 -13.27 -4.19
CA ARG A 232 -8.36 -11.92 -4.45
C ARG A 232 -9.13 -10.82 -3.72
N ASN A 233 -10.46 -10.90 -3.73
CA ASN A 233 -11.31 -9.92 -3.06
C ASN A 233 -11.11 -9.98 -1.54
N ARG A 234 -10.96 -11.16 -0.96
CA ARG A 234 -10.66 -11.34 0.47
C ARG A 234 -9.29 -10.75 0.85
N ASP A 235 -8.25 -11.03 0.07
CA ASP A 235 -6.91 -10.46 0.28
C ASP A 235 -6.95 -8.92 0.18
N PHE A 236 -7.65 -8.38 -0.81
CA PHE A 236 -7.86 -6.93 -0.97
C PHE A 236 -8.55 -6.31 0.26
N VAL A 237 -9.61 -6.92 0.76
CA VAL A 237 -10.34 -6.46 1.96
C VAL A 237 -9.42 -6.49 3.17
N ASN A 238 -8.70 -7.59 3.41
CA ASN A 238 -7.80 -7.75 4.54
C ASN A 238 -6.66 -6.73 4.54
N ARG A 239 -6.06 -6.48 3.37
CA ARG A 239 -5.01 -5.45 3.20
C ARG A 239 -5.54 -4.05 3.52
N ASN A 240 -6.75 -3.71 3.08
CA ASN A 240 -7.32 -2.39 3.34
C ASN A 240 -7.74 -2.22 4.81
N ILE A 241 -8.24 -3.26 5.48
CA ILE A 241 -8.45 -3.27 6.93
C ILE A 241 -7.12 -2.97 7.64
N ASN A 242 -6.07 -3.72 7.33
CA ASN A 242 -4.78 -3.53 7.97
C ASN A 242 -4.18 -2.14 7.70
N LYS A 243 -4.23 -1.67 6.44
CA LYS A 243 -3.79 -0.32 6.06
C LYS A 243 -4.61 0.76 6.78
N CYS A 244 -5.90 0.51 7.04
CA CYS A 244 -6.76 1.42 7.80
C CYS A 244 -6.26 1.56 9.24
N ILE A 245 -6.08 0.45 9.95
CA ILE A 245 -5.60 0.46 11.34
C ILE A 245 -4.24 1.16 11.47
N LEU A 246 -3.27 0.81 10.60
CA LEU A 246 -1.96 1.47 10.59
C LEU A 246 -2.09 2.98 10.33
N GLY A 247 -2.89 3.36 9.34
CA GLY A 247 -3.02 4.76 8.97
C GLY A 247 -3.75 5.61 10.00
N VAL A 248 -4.71 5.05 10.73
CA VAL A 248 -5.38 5.73 11.87
C VAL A 248 -4.37 5.99 12.99
N GLY A 249 -3.60 4.98 13.39
CA GLY A 249 -2.56 5.15 14.41
C GLY A 249 -1.48 6.14 13.99
N ASP A 250 -1.01 6.07 12.75
CA ASP A 250 -0.05 7.02 12.19
C ASP A 250 -0.61 8.46 12.19
N ALA A 251 -1.87 8.65 11.78
CA ALA A 251 -2.53 9.95 11.80
C ALA A 251 -2.67 10.54 13.21
N PHE A 252 -3.01 9.69 14.17
CA PHE A 252 -3.05 10.07 15.58
C PHE A 252 -1.69 10.56 16.06
N LEU A 253 -0.61 9.81 15.78
CA LEU A 253 0.75 10.20 16.17
C LEU A 253 1.20 11.50 15.50
N VAL A 254 0.91 11.68 14.19
CA VAL A 254 1.24 12.92 13.47
C VAL A 254 0.49 14.11 14.09
N SER A 255 -0.80 13.97 14.38
CA SER A 255 -1.61 15.08 14.94
C SER A 255 -1.14 15.56 16.32
N ARG A 256 -0.37 14.72 17.02
CA ARG A 256 0.18 14.99 18.36
C ARG A 256 1.69 15.26 18.37
N GLY A 257 2.35 15.26 17.21
CA GLY A 257 3.80 15.43 17.11
C GLY A 257 4.60 14.26 17.70
N LEU A 258 4.00 13.08 17.76
CA LEU A 258 4.59 11.85 18.32
C LEU A 258 5.00 10.84 17.24
N TYR A 259 4.85 11.19 15.96
CA TYR A 259 5.19 10.30 14.85
C TYR A 259 6.69 9.95 14.85
N ASN A 260 7.00 8.73 14.47
CA ASN A 260 8.36 8.27 14.26
C ASN A 260 8.49 7.60 12.88
N TRP A 261 9.69 7.67 12.29
CA TRP A 261 9.96 7.07 10.99
C TRP A 261 10.02 5.54 11.04
N ARG A 262 10.32 4.96 12.20
CA ARG A 262 10.36 3.51 12.44
C ARG A 262 9.01 3.03 12.94
N VAL A 263 8.48 2.01 12.27
CA VAL A 263 7.14 1.50 12.57
C VAL A 263 7.05 0.86 13.97
N GLU A 264 8.11 0.23 14.45
CA GLU A 264 8.16 -0.36 15.79
C GLU A 264 8.10 0.71 16.88
N GLU A 265 8.77 1.86 16.65
CA GLU A 265 8.73 2.99 17.58
C GLU A 265 7.35 3.66 17.58
N ARG A 266 6.65 3.68 16.45
CA ARG A 266 5.25 4.10 16.39
C ARG A 266 4.35 3.20 17.23
N ALA A 267 4.52 1.89 17.12
CA ALA A 267 3.75 0.94 17.94
C ALA A 267 3.99 1.14 19.45
N ALA A 268 5.24 1.36 19.84
CA ALA A 268 5.58 1.66 21.24
C ALA A 268 4.97 2.99 21.71
N ALA A 269 5.00 4.03 20.87
CA ALA A 269 4.42 5.33 21.17
C ALA A 269 2.90 5.24 21.34
N LEU A 270 2.19 4.49 20.50
CA LEU A 270 0.75 4.27 20.62
C LEU A 270 0.39 3.46 21.88
N ALA A 271 1.15 2.42 22.20
CA ALA A 271 0.96 1.64 23.43
C ALA A 271 1.09 2.54 24.66
N ALA A 272 2.03 3.49 24.67
CA ALA A 272 2.17 4.47 25.75
C ALA A 272 0.99 5.47 25.85
N GLN A 273 0.21 5.63 24.78
CA GLN A 273 -1.02 6.43 24.76
C GLN A 273 -2.28 5.63 25.09
N GLY A 274 -2.16 4.35 25.46
CA GLY A 274 -3.27 3.51 25.83
C GLY A 274 -3.94 2.75 24.68
N ASP A 275 -3.25 2.62 23.52
CA ASP A 275 -3.72 1.75 22.42
C ASP A 275 -3.93 0.32 22.93
N ASN A 276 -5.01 -0.33 22.51
CA ASN A 276 -5.38 -1.70 22.90
C ASN A 276 -4.52 -2.79 22.22
N GLY A 277 -3.40 -2.41 21.62
CA GLY A 277 -2.49 -3.30 20.90
C GLY A 277 -2.96 -3.63 19.45
N LEU A 278 -4.02 -3.01 18.97
CA LEU A 278 -4.52 -3.26 17.60
C LEU A 278 -3.51 -2.79 16.57
N TYR A 279 -2.88 -1.63 16.77
CA TYR A 279 -1.84 -1.12 15.89
C TYR A 279 -0.62 -2.05 15.85
N ALA A 280 -0.17 -2.55 17.01
CA ALA A 280 0.97 -3.49 17.07
C ALA A 280 0.67 -4.78 16.30
N ARG A 281 -0.55 -5.35 16.42
CA ARG A 281 -0.98 -6.50 15.62
C ARG A 281 -1.02 -6.17 14.13
N ALA A 282 -1.42 -4.95 13.77
CA ALA A 282 -1.42 -4.51 12.38
C ALA A 282 0.00 -4.37 11.82
N VAL A 283 0.98 -3.96 12.62
CA VAL A 283 2.40 -3.97 12.25
C VAL A 283 2.90 -5.39 12.03
N GLU A 284 2.56 -6.31 12.91
CA GLU A 284 2.93 -7.73 12.78
C GLU A 284 2.31 -8.33 11.50
N TRP A 285 1.02 -8.07 11.26
CA TRP A 285 0.34 -8.51 10.04
C TRP A 285 0.96 -7.90 8.78
N LYS A 286 1.38 -6.62 8.79
CA LYS A 286 2.10 -5.99 7.68
C LYS A 286 3.38 -6.77 7.34
N PHE A 287 4.10 -7.23 8.35
CA PHE A 287 5.35 -7.96 8.17
C PHE A 287 5.13 -9.43 7.81
N ARG A 288 4.08 -10.04 8.35
CA ARG A 288 3.73 -11.45 8.16
C ARG A 288 2.22 -11.60 7.95
N PRO A 289 1.72 -11.25 6.75
CA PRO A 289 0.29 -11.31 6.48
C PRO A 289 -0.22 -12.76 6.54
N THR A 290 -1.35 -12.91 7.22
CA THR A 290 -2.11 -14.16 7.33
C THR A 290 -3.38 -14.08 6.49
N GLU A 291 -4.07 -15.21 6.32
CA GLU A 291 -5.38 -15.25 5.64
C GLU A 291 -6.47 -14.52 6.45
N GLU A 292 -6.33 -14.47 7.78
CA GLU A 292 -7.25 -13.74 8.63
C GLU A 292 -6.81 -12.28 8.77
N PRO A 293 -7.76 -11.32 8.75
CA PRO A 293 -7.47 -9.91 8.96
C PRO A 293 -7.09 -9.64 10.42
N VAL A 294 -6.44 -8.50 10.66
CA VAL A 294 -6.05 -8.06 12.01
C VAL A 294 -7.26 -7.80 12.92
N CYS A 295 -8.40 -7.44 12.35
CA CYS A 295 -9.70 -7.31 12.98
C CYS A 295 -10.80 -7.44 11.92
N ASP A 296 -12.05 -7.53 12.34
CA ASP A 296 -13.17 -7.48 11.40
C ASP A 296 -13.39 -6.07 10.82
N LEU A 297 -14.20 -6.01 9.76
CA LEU A 297 -14.47 -4.79 9.03
C LEU A 297 -15.21 -3.74 9.87
N GLU A 298 -16.06 -4.18 10.81
CA GLU A 298 -16.79 -3.26 11.70
C GLU A 298 -15.85 -2.62 12.72
N THR A 299 -14.97 -3.40 13.34
CA THR A 299 -13.93 -2.88 14.22
C THR A 299 -13.03 -1.87 13.49
N ALA A 300 -12.65 -2.15 12.24
CA ALA A 300 -11.88 -1.20 11.42
C ALA A 300 -12.66 0.09 11.16
N ARG A 301 -13.97 -0.01 10.91
CA ARG A 301 -14.87 1.13 10.71
C ARG A 301 -14.96 2.01 11.95
N GLU A 302 -15.22 1.41 13.09
CA GLU A 302 -15.28 2.12 14.37
C GLU A 302 -13.94 2.78 14.70
N THR A 303 -12.84 2.05 14.58
CA THR A 303 -11.48 2.59 14.78
C THR A 303 -11.23 3.81 13.89
N TRP A 304 -11.67 3.76 12.63
CA TRP A 304 -11.49 4.91 11.73
C TRP A 304 -12.35 6.11 12.15
N LEU A 305 -13.59 5.89 12.57
CA LEU A 305 -14.49 6.97 13.03
C LEU A 305 -13.98 7.63 14.31
N ASP A 306 -13.48 6.85 15.26
CA ASP A 306 -12.90 7.35 16.50
C ASP A 306 -11.60 8.13 16.22
N GLY A 307 -10.71 7.56 15.39
CA GLY A 307 -9.48 8.24 14.96
C GLY A 307 -9.74 9.54 14.19
N TYR A 308 -10.81 9.59 13.40
CA TYR A 308 -11.25 10.83 12.76
C TYR A 308 -11.54 11.92 13.79
N MET A 309 -12.30 11.61 14.84
CA MET A 309 -12.64 12.58 15.88
C MET A 309 -11.40 13.08 16.61
N GLU A 310 -10.45 12.18 16.91
CA GLU A 310 -9.19 12.54 17.57
C GLU A 310 -8.29 13.45 16.71
N VAL A 311 -8.17 13.14 15.41
CA VAL A 311 -7.36 13.95 14.47
C VAL A 311 -7.97 15.32 14.26
N ILE A 312 -9.30 15.41 14.10
CA ILE A 312 -9.97 16.72 13.93
C ILE A 312 -9.92 17.55 15.20
N ALA A 313 -10.05 16.94 16.39
CA ALA A 313 -9.94 17.67 17.66
C ALA A 313 -8.54 18.25 17.88
N ALA A 314 -7.50 17.62 17.36
CA ALA A 314 -6.11 18.10 17.45
C ALA A 314 -5.82 19.27 16.49
N VAL A 315 -6.71 19.55 15.53
CA VAL A 315 -6.55 20.68 14.59
C VAL A 315 -6.90 21.98 15.27
N GLY A 316 -5.88 22.74 15.68
CA GLY A 316 -6.06 24.10 16.16
C GLY A 316 -6.45 25.08 15.05
N ASN A 317 -7.13 26.19 15.40
CA ASN A 317 -7.62 27.20 14.44
C ASN A 317 -6.51 27.84 13.57
N ASP A 318 -5.27 27.87 14.03
CA ASP A 318 -4.17 28.54 13.32
C ASP A 318 -3.62 27.78 12.11
N ASP A 319 -3.80 26.47 12.07
CA ASP A 319 -3.32 25.65 10.95
C ASP A 319 -4.25 25.65 9.73
N TYR A 320 -5.51 26.04 9.87
CA TYR A 320 -6.46 26.14 8.77
C TYR A 320 -6.01 27.10 7.66
N SER A 321 -5.48 28.26 8.04
CA SER A 321 -5.07 29.28 7.07
C SER A 321 -3.81 28.88 6.28
N ARG A 322 -2.87 28.16 6.91
CA ARG A 322 -1.66 27.63 6.27
C ARG A 322 -2.03 26.51 5.29
N THR A 323 -2.91 25.62 5.71
CA THR A 323 -3.43 24.52 4.91
C THR A 323 -4.17 25.00 3.68
N PHE A 324 -5.05 25.98 3.83
CA PHE A 324 -5.77 26.59 2.72
C PHE A 324 -4.82 27.16 1.67
N ARG A 325 -3.78 27.90 2.11
CA ARG A 325 -2.77 28.46 1.18
C ARG A 325 -2.02 27.36 0.42
N ASN A 326 -1.68 26.26 1.06
CA ASN A 326 -0.98 25.15 0.41
C ASN A 326 -1.88 24.41 -0.57
N ALA A 327 -3.13 24.14 -0.21
CA ALA A 327 -4.13 23.55 -1.09
C ALA A 327 -4.44 24.45 -2.29
N ALA A 328 -4.60 25.76 -2.08
CA ALA A 328 -4.82 26.73 -3.15
C ALA A 328 -3.64 26.79 -4.13
N ARG A 329 -2.39 26.80 -3.62
CA ARG A 329 -1.19 26.77 -4.48
C ARG A 329 -1.13 25.48 -5.32
N TRP A 330 -1.48 24.34 -4.75
CA TRP A 330 -1.52 23.06 -5.44
C TRP A 330 -2.56 23.02 -6.56
N LEU A 331 -3.79 23.52 -6.31
CA LEU A 331 -4.86 23.65 -7.30
C LEU A 331 -4.51 24.61 -8.44
N VAL A 332 -3.92 25.77 -8.11
CA VAL A 332 -3.45 26.73 -9.13
C VAL A 332 -2.41 26.12 -10.05
N ARG A 333 -1.50 25.30 -9.52
CA ARG A 333 -0.48 24.62 -10.32
C ARG A 333 -1.05 23.55 -11.24
N ARG A 334 -2.13 22.88 -10.86
CA ARG A 334 -2.85 21.92 -11.75
C ARG A 334 -3.71 22.61 -12.82
N ARG A 335 -3.71 23.95 -12.89
CA ARG A 335 -4.49 24.75 -13.86
C ARG A 335 -6.01 24.54 -13.78
N SER A 336 -6.51 24.08 -12.66
CA SER A 336 -7.90 23.71 -12.45
C SER A 336 -8.69 24.82 -11.77
N ILE A 337 -8.83 25.97 -12.47
CA ILE A 337 -9.50 27.17 -11.93
C ILE A 337 -10.99 26.90 -11.59
N GLY A 338 -11.66 26.01 -12.33
CA GLY A 338 -13.03 25.61 -12.05
C GLY A 338 -13.19 24.87 -10.71
N GLU A 339 -12.18 24.08 -10.34
CA GLU A 339 -12.16 23.29 -9.12
C GLU A 339 -11.83 24.14 -7.88
N ILE A 340 -11.05 25.24 -8.03
CA ILE A 340 -10.74 26.16 -6.95
C ILE A 340 -12.02 26.72 -6.30
N ARG A 341 -13.04 27.03 -7.09
CA ARG A 341 -14.34 27.53 -6.57
C ARG A 341 -15.09 26.49 -5.74
N THR A 342 -14.93 25.23 -6.07
CA THR A 342 -15.58 24.11 -5.39
C THR A 342 -14.92 23.81 -4.03
N PHE A 343 -13.62 24.08 -3.90
CA PHE A 343 -12.80 23.83 -2.71
C PHE A 343 -12.52 25.08 -1.86
N ALA A 344 -13.38 26.10 -1.93
CA ALA A 344 -13.14 27.43 -1.35
C ALA A 344 -12.87 27.46 0.18
N LEU A 345 -13.13 26.38 0.91
CA LEU A 345 -12.91 26.29 2.37
C LEU A 345 -12.31 24.92 2.71
N ASN A 346 -10.99 24.82 2.74
CA ASN A 346 -10.22 23.63 3.14
C ASN A 346 -10.68 22.31 2.48
N PRO A 347 -10.22 22.05 1.25
CA PRO A 347 -10.71 20.93 0.45
C PRO A 347 -10.46 19.55 1.10
N VAL A 348 -9.35 19.38 1.82
CA VAL A 348 -9.03 18.10 2.47
C VAL A 348 -10.01 17.79 3.59
N VAL A 349 -10.38 18.77 4.40
CA VAL A 349 -11.39 18.58 5.45
C VAL A 349 -12.75 18.23 4.84
N ARG A 350 -13.12 18.88 3.74
CA ARG A 350 -14.38 18.60 3.06
C ARG A 350 -14.43 17.18 2.48
N ILE A 351 -13.34 16.72 1.85
CA ILE A 351 -13.23 15.35 1.36
C ILE A 351 -13.28 14.39 2.56
N LEU A 352 -12.54 14.67 3.60
CA LEU A 352 -12.49 13.86 4.81
C LEU A 352 -13.87 13.77 5.49
N GLU A 353 -14.65 14.86 5.56
CA GLU A 353 -16.05 14.86 6.02
C GLU A 353 -16.96 14.01 5.11
N SER A 354 -16.74 14.05 3.79
CA SER A 354 -17.49 13.21 2.86
C SER A 354 -17.14 11.73 3.06
N VAL A 355 -15.87 11.39 3.19
CA VAL A 355 -15.41 10.03 3.52
C VAL A 355 -16.06 9.55 4.82
N LYS A 356 -16.03 10.37 5.88
CA LYS A 356 -16.66 10.07 7.17
C LYS A 356 -18.15 9.74 7.02
N ARG A 357 -18.90 10.56 6.27
CA ARG A 357 -20.32 10.34 6.03
C ARG A 357 -20.55 8.99 5.36
N HIS A 358 -19.81 8.66 4.28
CA HIS A 358 -19.97 7.39 3.58
C HIS A 358 -19.60 6.19 4.48
N ILE A 359 -18.54 6.29 5.28
CA ILE A 359 -18.15 5.25 6.24
C ILE A 359 -19.23 5.06 7.33
N ARG A 360 -19.73 6.15 7.91
CA ARG A 360 -20.78 6.10 8.93
C ARG A 360 -22.06 5.48 8.37
N ASP A 361 -22.47 5.92 7.19
CA ASP A 361 -23.74 5.51 6.56
C ASP A 361 -23.59 4.19 5.78
N ARG A 362 -22.40 3.58 5.77
CA ARG A 362 -22.04 2.34 5.05
C ARG A 362 -22.40 2.42 3.56
N ALA A 363 -22.25 3.60 2.98
CA ALA A 363 -22.49 3.87 1.57
C ALA A 363 -21.24 3.66 0.75
N ALA A 364 -21.38 3.18 -0.50
CA ALA A 364 -20.29 3.18 -1.46
C ALA A 364 -19.88 4.63 -1.81
N PRO A 365 -18.59 4.87 -2.14
CA PRO A 365 -18.17 6.20 -2.60
C PRO A 365 -18.91 6.58 -3.88
N ASP A 366 -19.42 7.79 -3.93
CA ASP A 366 -20.06 8.36 -5.13
C ASP A 366 -19.03 9.02 -6.06
N ASP A 367 -19.45 9.31 -7.29
CA ASP A 367 -18.58 9.92 -8.33
C ASP A 367 -18.00 11.28 -7.88
N SER A 368 -18.72 12.02 -7.03
CA SER A 368 -18.23 13.29 -6.50
C SER A 368 -17.08 13.08 -5.54
N LEU A 369 -17.23 12.13 -4.60
CA LEU A 369 -16.17 11.79 -3.65
C LEU A 369 -14.96 11.21 -4.38
N MET A 370 -15.17 10.31 -5.36
CA MET A 370 -14.09 9.72 -6.15
C MET A 370 -13.27 10.79 -6.87
N ARG A 371 -13.92 11.68 -7.60
CA ARG A 371 -13.26 12.78 -8.32
C ARG A 371 -12.51 13.70 -7.35
N ASP A 372 -13.14 14.10 -6.24
CA ASP A 372 -12.54 15.00 -5.28
C ASP A 372 -11.31 14.36 -4.61
N TRP A 373 -11.36 13.06 -4.32
CA TRP A 373 -10.23 12.31 -3.78
C TRP A 373 -9.08 12.17 -4.78
N GLU A 374 -9.35 11.85 -6.05
CA GLU A 374 -8.34 11.74 -7.11
C GLU A 374 -7.57 13.04 -7.33
N ILE A 375 -8.24 14.19 -7.18
CA ILE A 375 -7.59 15.51 -7.27
C ILE A 375 -6.53 15.70 -6.16
N PHE A 376 -6.73 15.12 -4.97
CA PHE A 376 -5.87 15.33 -3.80
C PHE A 376 -4.89 14.20 -3.52
N ASN A 377 -5.07 13.03 -4.11
CA ASN A 377 -4.18 11.90 -3.95
C ASN A 377 -3.08 11.90 -5.02
#